data_9308e2d33e0f65bde6b006f31902de56
#
_entry.id   9308e2d33e0f65bde6b006f31902de56
#
_cell.length_a   1.000
_cell.length_b   1.000
_cell.length_c   1.000
_cell.angle_alpha   90.00
_cell.angle_beta   90.00
_cell.angle_gamma   90.00
#
_symmetry.space_group_name_H-M   'P 1'
#
loop_
_entity.id
_entity.type
_entity.pdbx_description
1 polymer ?
#
loop_
_entity_poly.entity_id
_entity_poly.type
_entity_poly.pdbx_seq_one_letter_code
_entity_poly.pdbx_strand_id
1 'polypeptide(L)'
;MTLYRLILQSLRRRSSIYSTTTAAAAAATQTRSSHDHVDQNPNYLIQNRSYAFSSAEEAAAERRRRKRRLRIEPPLHALRRDPNAPRPPPDPNAPRLPDSTSALVGPRLNLHNRVQSLIRAGDLQHASAIARHSVFSNTRPTVFTCNAIIAAMYRNKRFDDAVALFHFFYNQSNIIPNVVSYNILINTHCDAGRVDVALDVYKHILANAPFSPSHVTYRHLTKGLIDAGRIGEAVDLLREMLNKGHGADSLVYNNLISGFLNLENLDKANELFDELKERCLVYDGVVNATFMDWFFNQGRDKEAMESYKSLLDRQFKMVPATCNVLLEVLLKHGRKTEAGTLFDNMLDIHTPPTFQGVNSDTFNIMVNECFKLGKISEAFDVFKKVGKKAGSKPFAMDVSGYNNIITRYCEHDMVEDAEKMYLELTSKSLSPDVTTYRTLIDAYFKVGKVDDALQKYTKMVEAGLRVIPEYANRWFGALIEKGKVLDCVPILTRMGERDPKPDATTYDDVIRGLCNEGNLDMGIDLVGQMSRYGVGVTPALREFLNEAFGKVGRGEEIERLLSMRGTGYGGGYWRPSGASVPPRMPGPVSD
;
A
#
# COMPACT_ATOMS: atom_id res chain seq x y z
N MET A 1 7.68 -5.26 -16.28
CA MET A 1 7.56 -4.56 -14.98
C MET A 1 6.11 -4.31 -14.57
N THR A 2 5.21 -4.08 -15.51
CA THR A 2 3.77 -3.82 -15.27
C THR A 2 3.03 -5.07 -14.76
N LEU A 3 3.29 -6.22 -15.34
CA LEU A 3 2.65 -7.50 -14.99
C LEU A 3 2.87 -7.90 -13.53
N TYR A 4 4.10 -7.73 -13.04
CA TYR A 4 4.46 -8.08 -11.66
C TYR A 4 3.82 -7.13 -10.62
N ARG A 5 3.64 -5.85 -10.96
CA ARG A 5 2.91 -4.90 -10.09
C ARG A 5 1.46 -5.30 -9.91
N LEU A 6 0.80 -5.78 -10.96
CA LEU A 6 -0.59 -6.24 -10.91
C LEU A 6 -0.74 -7.53 -10.09
N ILE A 7 0.19 -8.47 -10.26
CA ILE A 7 0.22 -9.70 -9.45
C ILE A 7 0.37 -9.35 -7.97
N LEU A 8 1.26 -8.42 -7.61
CA LEU A 8 1.42 -7.95 -6.24
C LEU A 8 0.21 -7.18 -5.72
N GLN A 9 -0.46 -6.39 -6.54
CA GLN A 9 -1.70 -5.69 -6.17
C GLN A 9 -2.85 -6.68 -5.95
N SER A 10 -2.97 -7.72 -6.77
CA SER A 10 -3.99 -8.76 -6.63
C SER A 10 -3.82 -9.58 -5.36
N LEU A 11 -2.58 -9.89 -4.98
CA LEU A 11 -2.25 -10.61 -3.75
C LEU A 11 -2.53 -9.77 -2.50
N ARG A 12 -2.36 -8.44 -2.57
CA ARG A 12 -2.67 -7.53 -1.45
C ARG A 12 -4.16 -7.41 -1.17
N ARG A 13 -5.01 -7.44 -2.20
CA ARG A 13 -6.47 -7.39 -2.02
C ARG A 13 -7.04 -8.67 -1.42
N ARG A 14 -6.41 -9.82 -1.65
CA ARG A 14 -6.82 -11.07 -0.98
C ARG A 14 -6.65 -11.05 0.54
N SER A 15 -5.69 -10.32 1.08
CA SER A 15 -5.53 -10.17 2.53
C SER A 15 -6.51 -9.16 3.15
N SER A 16 -7.04 -8.21 2.38
CA SER A 16 -8.01 -7.20 2.84
C SER A 16 -9.47 -7.70 2.81
N ILE A 17 -9.81 -8.66 1.95
CA ILE A 17 -11.20 -9.16 1.81
C ILE A 17 -11.61 -10.07 2.99
N TYR A 18 -10.66 -10.50 3.84
CA TYR A 18 -10.97 -11.37 4.97
C TYR A 18 -11.39 -10.64 6.26
N SER A 19 -11.57 -9.33 6.25
CA SER A 19 -11.92 -8.57 7.47
C SER A 19 -13.37 -8.09 7.58
N THR A 20 -14.24 -8.34 6.61
CA THR A 20 -15.66 -7.93 6.74
C THR A 20 -16.59 -8.95 6.11
N THR A 21 -17.11 -9.86 6.88
CA THR A 21 -18.52 -10.31 6.85
C THR A 21 -18.81 -11.15 8.07
N THR A 22 -19.61 -10.61 8.96
CA THR A 22 -20.35 -11.30 10.01
C THR A 22 -21.80 -11.48 9.58
N ALA A 23 -22.37 -12.61 10.03
CA ALA A 23 -23.77 -12.90 10.27
C ALA A 23 -24.58 -13.60 9.16
N ALA A 24 -25.01 -14.78 9.42
CA ALA A 24 -26.32 -15.32 9.72
C ALA A 24 -26.40 -16.81 9.45
N ALA A 25 -26.62 -17.54 10.50
CA ALA A 25 -27.75 -18.37 10.93
C ALA A 25 -27.99 -19.69 10.20
N ALA A 26 -27.84 -20.71 10.94
CA ALA A 26 -28.77 -21.63 11.58
C ALA A 26 -29.10 -22.96 10.87
N ALA A 27 -29.07 -23.96 11.73
CA ALA A 27 -29.92 -25.14 11.85
C ALA A 27 -29.48 -26.50 11.29
N ALA A 28 -29.27 -27.37 12.27
CA ALA A 28 -29.73 -28.76 12.44
C ALA A 28 -29.13 -29.83 11.51
N THR A 29 -28.76 -31.01 11.91
CA THR A 29 -29.32 -31.97 12.84
C THR A 29 -28.30 -33.08 13.14
N GLN A 30 -28.51 -33.72 14.29
CA GLN A 30 -27.79 -34.81 14.91
C GLN A 30 -27.64 -36.08 14.05
N THR A 31 -26.56 -36.85 14.27
CA THR A 31 -26.71 -38.26 14.71
C THR A 31 -25.47 -38.74 15.46
N ARG A 32 -25.74 -39.58 16.47
CA ARG A 32 -24.86 -40.24 17.42
C ARG A 32 -24.19 -41.48 16.85
N SER A 33 -23.00 -41.84 17.36
CA SER A 33 -22.69 -43.08 18.09
C SER A 33 -21.19 -43.09 18.44
N SER A 34 -20.84 -43.19 19.61
CA SER A 34 -20.57 -44.20 20.66
C SER A 34 -19.18 -44.85 20.57
N HIS A 35 -18.46 -44.70 21.73
CA HIS A 35 -17.42 -45.57 22.35
C HIS A 35 -16.13 -45.88 21.58
N ASP A 36 -14.92 -45.67 22.11
CA ASP A 36 -14.35 -46.29 23.32
C ASP A 36 -13.11 -45.53 23.84
N HIS A 37 -12.82 -45.78 25.12
CA HIS A 37 -11.67 -45.38 25.93
C HIS A 37 -10.31 -45.81 25.35
N VAL A 38 -9.23 -45.05 25.58
CA VAL A 38 -8.05 -45.40 26.37
C VAL A 38 -7.03 -44.24 26.43
N ASP A 39 -6.60 -43.96 27.62
CA ASP A 39 -5.44 -43.26 28.22
C ASP A 39 -4.26 -42.69 27.43
N GLN A 40 -3.87 -41.52 27.95
CA GLN A 40 -2.51 -41.01 28.29
C GLN A 40 -1.46 -40.82 27.21
N ASN A 41 -1.21 -39.57 26.79
CA ASN A 41 0.06 -38.85 26.98
C ASN A 41 0.06 -37.51 26.16
N PRO A 42 0.36 -36.34 26.72
CA PRO A 42 0.18 -35.09 25.97
C PRO A 42 1.40 -34.60 25.18
N ASN A 43 2.35 -35.47 24.84
CA ASN A 43 3.61 -35.06 24.23
C ASN A 43 3.99 -35.64 22.86
N TYR A 44 3.04 -36.14 22.10
CA TYR A 44 3.32 -36.56 20.73
C TYR A 44 2.23 -36.11 19.76
N LEU A 45 2.71 -35.64 18.59
CA LEU A 45 1.95 -35.42 17.37
C LEU A 45 1.56 -33.95 17.06
N ILE A 46 2.58 -33.12 16.78
CA ILE A 46 2.46 -32.33 15.57
C ILE A 46 2.78 -33.27 14.39
N GLN A 47 1.86 -34.18 14.12
CA GLN A 47 1.87 -34.88 12.84
C GLN A 47 1.52 -33.85 11.74
N ASN A 48 2.42 -33.66 10.78
CA ASN A 48 2.16 -33.10 9.48
C ASN A 48 1.02 -33.87 8.79
N ARG A 49 -0.21 -33.52 9.07
CA ARG A 49 -1.35 -33.93 8.24
C ARG A 49 -1.41 -32.95 7.08
N SER A 50 -0.93 -33.38 5.93
CA SER A 50 -1.30 -32.81 4.65
C SER A 50 -2.83 -32.96 4.50
N TYR A 51 -3.57 -31.93 4.83
CA TYR A 51 -5.01 -31.90 4.58
C TYR A 51 -5.23 -31.60 3.09
N ALA A 52 -5.38 -32.64 2.30
CA ALA A 52 -6.04 -32.54 1.02
C ALA A 52 -7.54 -32.31 1.28
N PHE A 53 -8.04 -31.13 0.97
CA PHE A 53 -9.47 -30.85 1.03
C PHE A 53 -10.11 -31.21 -0.31
N SER A 54 -11.22 -31.92 -0.26
CA SER A 54 -11.96 -32.35 -1.46
C SER A 54 -12.66 -31.19 -2.15
N SER A 55 -12.87 -30.05 -1.46
CA SER A 55 -13.50 -28.85 -2.03
C SER A 55 -13.03 -27.55 -1.36
N ALA A 56 -13.23 -26.43 -2.07
CA ALA A 56 -12.99 -25.09 -1.53
C ALA A 56 -13.88 -24.76 -0.31
N GLU A 57 -15.08 -25.34 -0.26
CA GLU A 57 -16.01 -25.20 0.87
C GLU A 57 -15.51 -25.92 2.11
N GLU A 58 -14.96 -27.10 1.97
CA GLU A 58 -14.38 -27.90 3.08
C GLU A 58 -13.14 -27.19 3.64
N ALA A 59 -12.29 -26.65 2.78
CA ALA A 59 -11.16 -25.81 3.19
C ALA A 59 -11.62 -24.54 3.93
N ALA A 60 -12.71 -23.93 3.50
CA ALA A 60 -13.30 -22.76 4.16
C ALA A 60 -13.95 -23.13 5.50
N ALA A 61 -14.60 -24.28 5.58
CA ALA A 61 -15.20 -24.79 6.81
C ALA A 61 -14.13 -25.11 7.87
N GLU A 62 -13.01 -25.73 7.47
CA GLU A 62 -11.89 -26.00 8.37
C GLU A 62 -11.19 -24.71 8.82
N ARG A 63 -11.04 -23.70 7.95
CA ARG A 63 -10.56 -22.37 8.36
C ARG A 63 -11.48 -21.71 9.38
N ARG A 64 -12.81 -21.87 9.24
CA ARG A 64 -13.80 -21.39 10.23
C ARG A 64 -13.70 -22.16 11.54
N ARG A 65 -13.51 -23.48 11.50
CA ARG A 65 -13.28 -24.33 12.70
C ARG A 65 -11.98 -23.93 13.41
N ARG A 66 -10.87 -23.72 12.68
CA ARG A 66 -9.60 -23.22 13.24
C ARG A 66 -9.74 -21.83 13.83
N LYS A 67 -10.45 -20.91 13.17
CA LYS A 67 -10.77 -19.58 13.75
C LYS A 67 -11.62 -19.68 15.02
N ARG A 68 -12.56 -20.60 15.08
CA ARG A 68 -13.36 -20.85 16.31
C ARG A 68 -12.50 -21.45 17.41
N ARG A 69 -11.58 -22.38 17.09
CA ARG A 69 -10.62 -22.94 18.06
C ARG A 69 -9.60 -21.91 18.57
N LEU A 70 -9.22 -20.92 17.77
CA LEU A 70 -8.37 -19.80 18.18
C LEU A 70 -9.11 -18.73 19.00
N ARG A 71 -10.44 -18.77 19.06
CA ARG A 71 -11.29 -18.08 20.04
C ARG A 71 -11.55 -18.93 21.28
N ILE A 72 -10.62 -19.78 21.65
CA ILE A 72 -10.76 -20.64 22.82
C ILE A 72 -10.85 -19.76 24.06
N GLU A 73 -11.88 -20.02 24.84
CA GLU A 73 -12.02 -19.65 26.23
C GLU A 73 -10.69 -19.79 26.96
N PRO A 74 -10.30 -18.80 27.77
CA PRO A 74 -9.09 -18.93 28.56
C PRO A 74 -9.13 -20.24 29.35
N PRO A 75 -8.03 -20.98 29.44
CA PRO A 75 -8.02 -22.27 30.14
C PRO A 75 -8.58 -22.09 31.56
N LEU A 76 -9.35 -23.06 32.02
CA LEU A 76 -10.10 -23.02 33.30
C LEU A 76 -9.26 -22.53 34.50
N HIS A 77 -7.94 -22.73 34.49
CA HIS A 77 -7.04 -22.21 35.51
C HIS A 77 -6.84 -20.70 35.46
N ALA A 78 -7.02 -20.08 34.30
CA ALA A 78 -6.94 -18.61 34.14
C ALA A 78 -8.22 -17.91 34.64
N LEU A 79 -9.36 -18.61 34.63
CA LEU A 79 -10.64 -18.16 35.18
C LEU A 79 -10.69 -18.23 36.71
N ARG A 80 -9.78 -18.98 37.36
CA ARG A 80 -9.70 -19.12 38.82
C ARG A 80 -8.74 -18.15 39.49
N ARG A 81 -8.10 -17.24 38.73
CA ARG A 81 -7.22 -16.23 39.32
C ARG A 81 -8.04 -15.09 39.90
N ASP A 82 -7.74 -14.76 41.16
CA ASP A 82 -8.25 -13.56 41.79
C ASP A 82 -7.83 -12.33 40.94
N PRO A 83 -8.77 -11.48 40.47
CA PRO A 83 -8.44 -10.29 39.70
C PRO A 83 -7.53 -9.30 40.45
N ASN A 84 -7.50 -9.37 41.78
CA ASN A 84 -6.74 -8.47 42.65
C ASN A 84 -5.39 -9.06 43.11
N ALA A 85 -5.06 -10.30 42.75
CA ALA A 85 -3.78 -10.89 43.11
C ALA A 85 -2.62 -10.18 42.39
N PRO A 86 -1.54 -9.78 43.10
CA PRO A 86 -0.37 -9.16 42.47
C PRO A 86 0.24 -10.15 41.45
N ARG A 87 0.48 -9.65 40.23
CA ARG A 87 1.12 -10.46 39.18
C ARG A 87 2.54 -10.81 39.61
N PRO A 88 2.97 -12.07 39.56
CA PRO A 88 4.37 -12.41 39.77
C PRO A 88 5.24 -11.66 38.73
N PRO A 89 6.45 -11.22 39.11
CA PRO A 89 7.35 -10.58 38.17
C PRO A 89 7.58 -11.52 36.96
N PRO A 90 7.67 -10.96 35.73
CA PRO A 90 7.90 -11.75 34.55
C PRO A 90 9.24 -12.48 34.66
N ASP A 91 9.26 -13.77 34.40
CA ASP A 91 10.49 -14.56 34.32
C ASP A 91 11.35 -14.00 33.16
N PRO A 92 12.58 -13.51 33.45
CA PRO A 92 13.46 -12.94 32.42
C PRO A 92 13.87 -13.96 31.35
N ASN A 93 13.75 -15.28 31.63
CA ASN A 93 14.09 -16.36 30.71
C ASN A 93 12.88 -16.99 30.02
N ALA A 94 11.65 -16.55 30.36
CA ALA A 94 10.48 -17.06 29.67
C ALA A 94 10.49 -16.65 28.20
N PRO A 95 10.20 -17.57 27.23
CA PRO A 95 10.04 -17.21 25.84
C PRO A 95 8.96 -16.13 25.76
N ARG A 96 9.33 -14.96 25.23
CA ARG A 96 8.40 -13.83 25.08
C ARG A 96 7.29 -14.28 24.16
N LEU A 97 6.14 -14.57 24.72
CA LEU A 97 4.91 -14.77 23.94
C LEU A 97 4.69 -13.53 23.07
N PRO A 98 4.19 -13.70 21.83
CA PRO A 98 3.84 -12.58 20.98
C PRO A 98 2.95 -11.64 21.78
N ASP A 99 3.44 -10.42 21.95
CA ASP A 99 2.85 -9.43 22.82
C ASP A 99 1.35 -9.29 22.47
N SER A 100 0.48 -9.43 23.45
CA SER A 100 -0.95 -9.10 23.33
C SER A 100 -1.17 -7.64 22.87
N THR A 101 -0.11 -6.85 22.88
CA THR A 101 -0.01 -5.48 22.39
C THR A 101 0.02 -5.38 20.84
N SER A 102 0.04 -6.48 20.09
CA SER A 102 -0.07 -6.47 18.61
C SER A 102 -1.46 -6.09 18.10
N ALA A 103 -2.46 -6.04 18.96
CA ALA A 103 -3.81 -5.68 18.57
C ALA A 103 -3.93 -4.19 18.17
N LEU A 104 -4.55 -3.95 17.01
CA LEU A 104 -4.91 -2.60 16.52
C LEU A 104 -6.20 -2.13 17.21
N VAL A 105 -6.10 -1.68 18.46
CA VAL A 105 -7.23 -1.16 19.25
C VAL A 105 -6.85 0.13 19.95
N GLY A 106 -7.85 0.98 20.23
CA GLY A 106 -7.70 2.23 20.98
C GLY A 106 -6.63 3.17 20.40
N PRO A 107 -5.74 3.74 21.24
CA PRO A 107 -4.71 4.69 20.79
C PRO A 107 -3.78 4.15 19.69
N ARG A 108 -3.52 2.84 19.67
CA ARG A 108 -2.68 2.20 18.63
C ARG A 108 -3.39 2.15 17.28
N LEU A 109 -4.70 1.96 17.25
CA LEU A 109 -5.49 2.06 16.03
C LEU A 109 -5.49 3.50 15.50
N ASN A 110 -5.62 4.49 16.37
CA ASN A 110 -5.54 5.90 15.98
C ASN A 110 -4.17 6.24 15.39
N LEU A 111 -3.08 5.79 16.02
CA LEU A 111 -1.73 5.93 15.48
C LEU A 111 -1.60 5.27 14.09
N HIS A 112 -2.10 4.04 13.96
CA HIS A 112 -2.08 3.33 12.69
C HIS A 112 -2.83 4.08 11.60
N ASN A 113 -4.05 4.53 11.90
CA ASN A 113 -4.87 5.29 10.95
C ASN A 113 -4.21 6.62 10.56
N ARG A 114 -3.56 7.31 11.50
CA ARG A 114 -2.79 8.52 11.23
C ARG A 114 -1.61 8.25 10.29
N VAL A 115 -0.81 7.21 10.56
CA VAL A 115 0.29 6.79 9.67
C VAL A 115 -0.23 6.39 8.29
N GLN A 116 -1.32 5.62 8.21
CA GLN A 116 -1.94 5.24 6.94
C GLN A 116 -2.47 6.44 6.15
N SER A 117 -3.04 7.44 6.83
CA SER A 117 -3.50 8.66 6.18
C SER A 117 -2.35 9.44 5.54
N LEU A 118 -1.22 9.57 6.24
CA LEU A 118 0.00 10.21 5.70
C LEU A 118 0.60 9.41 4.53
N ILE A 119 0.61 8.07 4.63
CA ILE A 119 1.06 7.21 3.52
C ILE A 119 0.19 7.42 2.27
N ARG A 120 -1.14 7.52 2.44
CA ARG A 120 -2.05 7.80 1.31
C ARG A 120 -1.86 9.19 0.73
N ALA A 121 -1.56 10.18 1.56
CA ALA A 121 -1.23 11.54 1.12
C ALA A 121 0.12 11.63 0.41
N GLY A 122 0.97 10.59 0.47
CA GLY A 122 2.32 10.58 -0.07
C GLY A 122 3.38 11.12 0.87
N ASP A 123 2.99 11.60 2.05
CA ASP A 123 3.91 12.17 3.05
C ASP A 123 4.59 11.06 3.87
N LEU A 124 5.55 10.41 3.23
CA LEU A 124 6.30 9.30 3.84
C LEU A 124 7.27 9.77 4.93
N GLN A 125 7.73 11.01 4.86
CA GLN A 125 8.66 11.57 5.84
C GLN A 125 7.96 11.73 7.19
N HIS A 126 6.82 12.43 7.23
CA HIS A 126 6.05 12.58 8.46
C HIS A 126 5.47 11.26 8.95
N ALA A 127 5.00 10.39 8.05
CA ALA A 127 4.55 9.05 8.42
C ALA A 127 5.65 8.26 9.16
N SER A 128 6.88 8.30 8.62
CA SER A 128 8.04 7.66 9.23
C SER A 128 8.43 8.32 10.56
N ALA A 129 8.46 9.64 10.63
CA ALA A 129 8.80 10.38 11.85
C ALA A 129 7.83 10.07 12.99
N ILE A 130 6.51 10.10 12.73
CA ILE A 130 5.48 9.77 13.71
C ILE A 130 5.61 8.33 14.19
N ALA A 131 5.81 7.37 13.28
CA ALA A 131 5.95 5.96 13.63
C ALA A 131 7.22 5.72 14.49
N ARG A 132 8.36 6.36 14.16
CA ARG A 132 9.59 6.28 14.95
C ARG A 132 9.46 6.92 16.32
N HIS A 133 8.90 8.14 16.39
CA HIS A 133 8.69 8.84 17.66
C HIS A 133 7.77 8.06 18.60
N SER A 134 6.75 7.39 18.06
CA SER A 134 5.79 6.61 18.84
C SER A 134 6.42 5.40 19.55
N VAL A 135 7.60 4.93 19.11
CA VAL A 135 8.35 3.85 19.80
C VAL A 135 8.72 4.25 21.22
N PHE A 136 9.04 5.53 21.43
CA PHE A 136 9.44 6.10 22.72
C PHE A 136 8.27 6.66 23.54
N SER A 137 7.06 6.65 22.98
CA SER A 137 5.85 7.12 23.65
C SER A 137 5.10 5.97 24.34
N ASN A 138 4.11 6.32 25.17
CA ASN A 138 3.22 5.34 25.80
C ASN A 138 2.37 4.56 24.77
N THR A 139 2.29 5.05 23.52
CA THR A 139 1.55 4.39 22.42
C THR A 139 2.55 3.83 21.41
N ARG A 140 3.16 2.70 21.73
CA ARG A 140 4.10 2.02 20.83
C ARG A 140 3.39 1.52 19.56
N PRO A 141 4.02 1.63 18.37
CA PRO A 141 3.44 1.14 17.14
C PRO A 141 3.36 -0.40 17.15
N THR A 142 2.33 -0.92 16.48
CA THR A 142 2.21 -2.37 16.26
C THR A 142 3.04 -2.80 15.05
N VAL A 143 3.29 -4.10 14.92
CA VAL A 143 3.93 -4.69 13.74
C VAL A 143 3.19 -4.29 12.43
N PHE A 144 1.87 -4.11 12.47
CA PHE A 144 1.08 -3.67 11.33
C PHE A 144 1.41 -2.23 10.90
N THR A 145 1.61 -1.33 11.88
CA THR A 145 2.00 0.06 11.60
C THR A 145 3.42 0.13 11.06
N CYS A 146 4.36 -0.64 11.65
CA CYS A 146 5.73 -0.72 11.18
C CYS A 146 5.80 -1.28 9.75
N ASN A 147 5.11 -2.40 9.48
CA ASN A 147 5.04 -2.99 8.14
C ASN A 147 4.40 -2.04 7.11
N ALA A 148 3.40 -1.25 7.51
CA ALA A 148 2.74 -0.31 6.62
C ALA A 148 3.70 0.76 6.10
N ILE A 149 4.51 1.38 6.99
CA ILE A 149 5.46 2.41 6.57
C ILE A 149 6.66 1.81 5.81
N ILE A 150 7.20 0.66 6.25
CA ILE A 150 8.28 -0.03 5.53
C ILE A 150 7.83 -0.39 4.10
N ALA A 151 6.64 -0.97 3.96
CA ALA A 151 6.07 -1.29 2.65
C ALA A 151 5.76 -0.04 1.81
N ALA A 152 5.46 1.10 2.43
CA ALA A 152 5.27 2.36 1.72
C ALA A 152 6.61 2.89 1.18
N MET A 153 7.68 2.86 1.96
CA MET A 153 9.04 3.21 1.49
C MET A 153 9.47 2.30 0.33
N TYR A 154 9.30 0.98 0.48
CA TYR A 154 9.58 0.02 -0.59
C TYR A 154 8.80 0.35 -1.89
N ARG A 155 7.49 0.63 -1.79
CA ARG A 155 6.67 0.96 -2.97
C ARG A 155 7.13 2.22 -3.71
N ASN A 156 7.70 3.16 -2.98
CA ASN A 156 8.25 4.39 -3.53
C ASN A 156 9.74 4.24 -3.93
N LYS A 157 10.25 3.00 -4.01
CA LYS A 157 11.63 2.64 -4.39
C LYS A 157 12.70 3.22 -3.43
N ARG A 158 12.31 3.63 -2.24
CA ARG A 158 13.20 4.08 -1.17
C ARG A 158 13.70 2.85 -0.40
N PHE A 159 14.49 2.01 -1.07
CA PHE A 159 14.87 0.69 -0.56
C PHE A 159 15.73 0.80 0.71
N ASP A 160 16.69 1.71 0.73
CA ASP A 160 17.57 1.86 1.90
C ASP A 160 16.83 2.41 3.12
N ASP A 161 15.88 3.32 2.91
CA ASP A 161 15.01 3.79 3.99
C ASP A 161 14.10 2.67 4.52
N ALA A 162 13.59 1.80 3.65
CA ALA A 162 12.81 0.64 4.07
C ALA A 162 13.64 -0.33 4.93
N VAL A 163 14.89 -0.59 4.54
CA VAL A 163 15.84 -1.43 5.31
C VAL A 163 16.20 -0.76 6.64
N ALA A 164 16.50 0.55 6.63
CA ALA A 164 16.81 1.29 7.85
C ALA A 164 15.66 1.27 8.85
N LEU A 165 14.40 1.45 8.37
CA LEU A 165 13.21 1.36 9.22
C LEU A 165 12.98 -0.05 9.76
N PHE A 166 13.26 -1.10 8.97
CA PHE A 166 13.19 -2.47 9.45
C PHE A 166 14.14 -2.68 10.64
N HIS A 167 15.41 -2.29 10.49
CA HIS A 167 16.40 -2.40 11.56
C HIS A 167 16.02 -1.56 12.79
N PHE A 168 15.54 -0.34 12.60
CA PHE A 168 15.09 0.51 13.69
C PHE A 168 13.94 -0.14 14.49
N PHE A 169 12.87 -0.58 13.83
CA PHE A 169 11.70 -1.11 14.54
C PHE A 169 11.95 -2.49 15.14
N TYR A 170 12.60 -3.39 14.41
CA TYR A 170 12.68 -4.79 14.81
C TYR A 170 13.97 -5.15 15.54
N ASN A 171 15.11 -4.58 15.16
CA ASN A 171 16.37 -4.90 15.80
C ASN A 171 16.70 -3.97 16.97
N GLN A 172 16.41 -2.66 16.86
CA GLN A 172 16.75 -1.69 17.91
C GLN A 172 15.62 -1.44 18.91
N SER A 173 14.36 -1.50 18.46
CA SER A 173 13.20 -1.13 19.28
C SER A 173 12.45 -2.34 19.87
N ASN A 174 12.94 -3.56 19.72
CA ASN A 174 12.36 -4.78 20.26
C ASN A 174 10.86 -5.00 19.90
N ILE A 175 10.44 -4.55 18.72
CA ILE A 175 9.14 -4.93 18.17
C ILE A 175 9.35 -6.28 17.47
N ILE A 176 8.48 -7.26 17.73
CA ILE A 176 8.65 -8.62 17.19
C ILE A 176 8.19 -8.62 15.72
N PRO A 177 9.07 -8.90 14.75
CA PRO A 177 8.69 -9.01 13.35
C PRO A 177 7.87 -10.29 13.10
N ASN A 178 7.03 -10.25 12.09
CA ASN A 178 6.29 -11.41 11.61
C ASN A 178 6.74 -11.81 10.19
N VAL A 179 6.19 -12.89 9.64
CA VAL A 179 6.51 -13.36 8.28
C VAL A 179 6.33 -12.26 7.22
N VAL A 180 5.36 -11.35 7.40
CA VAL A 180 5.12 -10.23 6.49
C VAL A 180 6.27 -9.22 6.56
N SER A 181 6.79 -8.95 7.76
CA SER A 181 7.95 -8.05 7.96
C SER A 181 9.17 -8.53 7.17
N TYR A 182 9.49 -9.82 7.31
CA TYR A 182 10.61 -10.41 6.59
C TYR A 182 10.36 -10.52 5.08
N ASN A 183 9.12 -10.80 4.65
CA ASN A 183 8.79 -10.81 3.22
C ASN A 183 8.96 -9.43 2.58
N ILE A 184 8.66 -8.34 3.30
CA ILE A 184 8.93 -6.98 2.82
C ILE A 184 10.43 -6.76 2.71
N LEU A 185 11.22 -7.18 3.72
CA LEU A 185 12.67 -7.03 3.71
C LEU A 185 13.32 -7.82 2.56
N ILE A 186 12.97 -9.10 2.40
CA ILE A 186 13.44 -9.96 1.31
C ILE A 186 13.12 -9.32 -0.05
N ASN A 187 11.87 -8.90 -0.24
CA ASN A 187 11.46 -8.27 -1.49
C ASN A 187 12.21 -6.96 -1.75
N THR A 188 12.47 -6.18 -0.70
CA THR A 188 13.26 -4.94 -0.78
C THR A 188 14.68 -5.22 -1.25
N HIS A 189 15.33 -6.24 -0.69
CA HIS A 189 16.68 -6.61 -1.11
C HIS A 189 16.72 -7.20 -2.53
N CYS A 190 15.75 -8.04 -2.90
CA CYS A 190 15.64 -8.59 -4.26
C CYS A 190 15.47 -7.48 -5.30
N ASP A 191 14.51 -6.57 -5.10
CA ASP A 191 14.25 -5.47 -6.06
C ASP A 191 15.37 -4.39 -6.06
N ALA A 192 16.21 -4.36 -5.01
CA ALA A 192 17.41 -3.53 -4.94
C ALA A 192 18.66 -4.22 -5.54
N GLY A 193 18.53 -5.42 -6.12
CA GLY A 193 19.64 -6.20 -6.70
C GLY A 193 20.56 -6.87 -5.66
N ARG A 194 20.18 -6.91 -4.39
CA ARG A 194 20.97 -7.47 -3.27
C ARG A 194 20.47 -8.87 -2.90
N VAL A 195 20.48 -9.79 -3.88
CA VAL A 195 19.85 -11.11 -3.74
C VAL A 195 20.54 -11.98 -2.68
N ASP A 196 21.86 -11.86 -2.52
CA ASP A 196 22.59 -12.62 -1.50
C ASP A 196 22.17 -12.23 -0.08
N VAL A 197 21.96 -10.93 0.16
CA VAL A 197 21.43 -10.45 1.44
C VAL A 197 20.00 -10.98 1.68
N ALA A 198 19.17 -11.05 0.62
CA ALA A 198 17.83 -11.63 0.72
C ALA A 198 17.88 -13.13 1.07
N LEU A 199 18.84 -13.88 0.53
CA LEU A 199 19.07 -15.29 0.87
C LEU A 199 19.58 -15.45 2.31
N ASP A 200 20.42 -14.55 2.80
CA ASP A 200 20.87 -14.58 4.19
C ASP A 200 19.72 -14.27 5.16
N VAL A 201 18.83 -13.34 4.82
CA VAL A 201 17.59 -13.12 5.57
C VAL A 201 16.71 -14.38 5.57
N TYR A 202 16.63 -15.09 4.45
CA TYR A 202 15.91 -16.35 4.36
C TYR A 202 16.51 -17.44 5.26
N LYS A 203 17.84 -17.61 5.24
CA LYS A 203 18.56 -18.53 6.15
C LYS A 203 18.32 -18.16 7.61
N HIS A 204 18.32 -16.86 7.93
CA HIS A 204 18.00 -16.38 9.27
C HIS A 204 16.58 -16.77 9.71
N ILE A 205 15.58 -16.66 8.83
CA ILE A 205 14.21 -17.10 9.13
C ILE A 205 14.19 -18.60 9.45
N LEU A 206 14.88 -19.41 8.65
CA LEU A 206 14.94 -20.86 8.87
C LEU A 206 15.56 -21.25 10.20
N ALA A 207 16.60 -20.54 10.62
CA ALA A 207 17.37 -20.87 11.82
C ALA A 207 16.76 -20.28 13.11
N ASN A 208 16.17 -19.10 13.06
CA ASN A 208 15.90 -18.31 14.26
C ASN A 208 14.45 -17.82 14.40
N ALA A 209 13.65 -17.82 13.34
CA ALA A 209 12.29 -17.31 13.44
C ALA A 209 11.32 -18.35 14.02
N PRO A 210 10.34 -17.93 14.86
CA PRO A 210 9.32 -18.83 15.40
C PRO A 210 8.23 -19.23 14.39
N PHE A 211 8.47 -19.00 13.10
CA PHE A 211 7.55 -19.31 12.01
C PHE A 211 8.34 -19.78 10.77
N SER A 212 7.69 -20.55 9.93
CA SER A 212 8.27 -21.01 8.65
C SER A 212 8.09 -19.95 7.54
N PRO A 213 8.99 -19.94 6.54
CA PRO A 213 8.77 -19.19 5.31
C PRO A 213 7.40 -19.48 4.69
N SER A 214 6.82 -18.51 4.03
CA SER A 214 5.52 -18.65 3.36
C SER A 214 5.70 -18.79 1.85
N HIS A 215 4.66 -19.18 1.11
CA HIS A 215 4.67 -19.14 -0.36
C HIS A 215 5.12 -17.78 -0.91
N VAL A 216 4.74 -16.68 -0.22
CA VAL A 216 5.16 -15.33 -0.60
C VAL A 216 6.67 -15.15 -0.48
N THR A 217 7.31 -15.76 0.51
CA THR A 217 8.76 -15.75 0.67
C THR A 217 9.45 -16.37 -0.56
N TYR A 218 9.00 -17.56 -0.96
CA TYR A 218 9.53 -18.26 -2.14
C TYR A 218 9.28 -17.48 -3.44
N ARG A 219 8.12 -16.84 -3.60
CA ARG A 219 7.82 -15.98 -4.76
C ARG A 219 8.79 -14.82 -4.89
N HIS A 220 9.13 -14.15 -3.80
CA HIS A 220 10.08 -13.03 -3.82
C HIS A 220 11.50 -13.50 -4.13
N LEU A 221 11.95 -14.58 -3.49
CA LEU A 221 13.29 -15.11 -3.69
C LEU A 221 13.50 -15.68 -5.09
N THR A 222 12.57 -16.51 -5.60
CA THR A 222 12.66 -17.04 -6.96
C THR A 222 12.68 -15.94 -7.99
N LYS A 223 11.85 -14.89 -7.82
CA LYS A 223 11.91 -13.73 -8.71
C LYS A 223 13.24 -13.01 -8.63
N GLY A 224 13.74 -12.72 -7.43
CA GLY A 224 15.01 -12.03 -7.23
C GLY A 224 16.19 -12.80 -7.84
N LEU A 225 16.21 -14.13 -7.67
CA LEU A 225 17.23 -15.00 -8.28
C LEU A 225 17.17 -14.98 -9.81
N ILE A 226 15.98 -15.02 -10.39
CA ILE A 226 15.78 -14.95 -11.85
C ILE A 226 16.20 -13.59 -12.38
N ASP A 227 15.80 -12.51 -11.71
CA ASP A 227 16.20 -11.15 -12.10
C ASP A 227 17.73 -10.95 -12.01
N ALA A 228 18.42 -11.72 -11.15
CA ALA A 228 19.88 -11.78 -11.04
C ALA A 228 20.56 -12.78 -11.99
N GLY A 229 19.82 -13.47 -12.86
CA GLY A 229 20.35 -14.48 -13.78
C GLY A 229 20.67 -15.84 -13.14
N ARG A 230 20.29 -16.06 -11.86
CA ARG A 230 20.62 -17.27 -11.07
C ARG A 230 19.47 -18.29 -11.10
N ILE A 231 19.03 -18.67 -12.30
CA ILE A 231 17.84 -19.50 -12.49
C ILE A 231 18.00 -20.91 -11.89
N GLY A 232 19.22 -21.48 -11.86
CA GLY A 232 19.51 -22.78 -11.24
C GLY A 232 19.13 -22.78 -9.75
N GLU A 233 19.59 -21.78 -9.02
CA GLU A 233 19.27 -21.62 -7.59
C GLU A 233 17.78 -21.36 -7.34
N ALA A 234 17.11 -20.70 -8.28
CA ALA A 234 15.65 -20.53 -8.21
C ALA A 234 14.91 -21.87 -8.36
N VAL A 235 15.42 -22.80 -9.21
CA VAL A 235 14.90 -24.17 -9.33
C VAL A 235 15.15 -24.95 -8.04
N ASP A 236 16.35 -24.87 -7.47
CA ASP A 236 16.69 -25.52 -6.21
C ASP A 236 15.77 -25.07 -5.08
N LEU A 237 15.46 -23.77 -5.05
CA LEU A 237 14.54 -23.20 -4.06
C LEU A 237 13.09 -23.69 -4.25
N LEU A 238 12.63 -23.91 -5.50
CA LEU A 238 11.36 -24.58 -5.77
C LEU A 238 11.37 -26.01 -5.22
N ARG A 239 12.44 -26.79 -5.48
CA ARG A 239 12.56 -28.16 -4.97
C ARG A 239 12.58 -28.18 -3.44
N GLU A 240 13.29 -27.27 -2.82
CA GLU A 240 13.29 -27.11 -1.37
C GLU A 240 11.88 -26.80 -0.83
N MET A 241 11.15 -25.89 -1.45
CA MET A 241 9.77 -25.53 -1.08
C MET A 241 8.84 -26.76 -1.10
N LEU A 242 8.94 -27.56 -2.17
CA LEU A 242 8.13 -28.77 -2.34
C LEU A 242 8.52 -29.86 -1.30
N ASN A 243 9.81 -30.06 -1.07
CA ASN A 243 10.33 -31.03 -0.10
C ASN A 243 9.95 -30.69 1.35
N LYS A 244 9.80 -29.39 1.66
CA LYS A 244 9.31 -28.93 2.97
C LYS A 244 7.79 -29.06 3.12
N GLY A 245 7.10 -29.62 2.14
CA GLY A 245 5.66 -29.84 2.17
C GLY A 245 4.82 -28.57 1.93
N HIS A 246 5.43 -27.49 1.44
CA HIS A 246 4.69 -26.39 0.90
C HIS A 246 4.13 -26.81 -0.47
N GLY A 247 2.87 -26.91 -0.68
CA GLY A 247 2.29 -27.31 -1.98
C GLY A 247 2.81 -26.45 -3.16
N ALA A 248 2.57 -26.92 -4.38
CA ALA A 248 2.92 -26.17 -5.58
C ALA A 248 2.22 -24.80 -5.58
N ASP A 249 2.94 -23.76 -5.97
CA ASP A 249 2.46 -22.37 -6.03
C ASP A 249 2.61 -21.83 -7.46
N SER A 250 1.48 -21.54 -8.10
CA SER A 250 1.45 -21.11 -9.51
C SER A 250 2.36 -19.92 -9.81
N LEU A 251 2.55 -19.00 -8.85
CA LEU A 251 3.38 -17.81 -9.07
C LEU A 251 4.88 -18.11 -8.94
N VAL A 252 5.28 -19.10 -8.12
CA VAL A 252 6.66 -19.58 -8.09
C VAL A 252 7.00 -20.26 -9.41
N TYR A 253 6.11 -21.13 -9.91
CA TYR A 253 6.27 -21.74 -11.24
C TYR A 253 6.29 -20.69 -12.35
N ASN A 254 5.40 -19.70 -12.29
CA ASN A 254 5.36 -18.61 -13.27
C ASN A 254 6.67 -17.81 -13.33
N ASN A 255 7.30 -17.54 -12.18
CA ASN A 255 8.61 -16.88 -12.15
C ASN A 255 9.64 -17.71 -12.93
N LEU A 256 9.74 -19.01 -12.63
CA LEU A 256 10.69 -19.93 -13.29
C LEU A 256 10.40 -20.08 -14.79
N ILE A 257 9.13 -20.27 -15.15
CA ILE A 257 8.71 -20.34 -16.55
C ILE A 257 9.12 -19.06 -17.29
N SER A 258 8.81 -17.89 -16.72
CA SER A 258 9.22 -16.61 -17.30
C SER A 258 10.74 -16.50 -17.44
N GLY A 259 11.50 -16.98 -16.46
CA GLY A 259 12.96 -17.03 -16.49
C GLY A 259 13.49 -17.90 -17.64
N PHE A 260 12.96 -19.12 -17.80
CA PHE A 260 13.37 -20.00 -18.88
C PHE A 260 12.94 -19.49 -20.26
N LEU A 261 11.76 -18.89 -20.38
CA LEU A 261 11.33 -18.25 -21.62
C LEU A 261 12.21 -17.06 -22.01
N ASN A 262 12.69 -16.27 -21.03
CA ASN A 262 13.66 -15.20 -21.29
C ASN A 262 15.04 -15.73 -21.74
N LEU A 263 15.38 -16.96 -21.38
CA LEU A 263 16.57 -17.68 -21.87
C LEU A 263 16.28 -18.47 -23.15
N GLU A 264 15.14 -18.26 -23.79
CA GLU A 264 14.68 -18.97 -25.00
C GLU A 264 14.60 -20.50 -24.83
N ASN A 265 14.52 -20.98 -23.60
CA ASN A 265 14.41 -22.41 -23.29
C ASN A 265 12.95 -22.80 -23.07
N LEU A 266 12.25 -22.97 -24.20
CA LEU A 266 10.83 -23.32 -24.22
C LEU A 266 10.58 -24.73 -23.65
N ASP A 267 11.51 -25.68 -23.86
CA ASP A 267 11.34 -27.06 -23.39
C ASP A 267 11.29 -27.13 -21.86
N LYS A 268 12.22 -26.43 -21.18
CA LYS A 268 12.19 -26.35 -19.71
C LYS A 268 10.99 -25.58 -19.19
N ALA A 269 10.54 -24.54 -19.88
CA ALA A 269 9.32 -23.82 -19.52
C ALA A 269 8.10 -24.73 -19.62
N ASN A 270 7.98 -25.54 -20.66
CA ASN A 270 6.90 -26.51 -20.84
C ASN A 270 6.94 -27.61 -19.78
N GLU A 271 8.15 -28.17 -19.49
CA GLU A 271 8.33 -29.18 -18.43
C GLU A 271 7.80 -28.68 -17.08
N LEU A 272 8.15 -27.45 -16.69
CA LEU A 272 7.64 -26.84 -15.45
C LEU A 272 6.15 -26.57 -15.49
N PHE A 273 5.59 -26.23 -16.65
CA PHE A 273 4.16 -26.02 -16.79
C PHE A 273 3.37 -27.33 -16.69
N ASP A 274 3.91 -28.41 -17.26
CA ASP A 274 3.30 -29.74 -17.14
C ASP A 274 3.38 -30.23 -15.71
N GLU A 275 4.52 -30.08 -15.03
CA GLU A 275 4.65 -30.37 -13.60
C GLU A 275 3.64 -29.59 -12.76
N LEU A 276 3.42 -28.31 -13.06
CA LEU A 276 2.41 -27.50 -12.36
C LEU A 276 1.00 -28.08 -12.56
N LYS A 277 0.65 -28.48 -13.80
CA LYS A 277 -0.65 -29.06 -14.14
C LYS A 277 -0.89 -30.41 -13.43
N GLU A 278 0.13 -31.21 -13.28
CA GLU A 278 0.08 -32.47 -12.57
C GLU A 278 -0.12 -32.28 -11.06
N ARG A 279 0.57 -31.29 -10.49
CA ARG A 279 0.53 -31.00 -9.05
C ARG A 279 -0.72 -30.21 -8.61
N CYS A 280 -1.31 -29.45 -9.51
CA CYS A 280 -2.42 -28.55 -9.23
C CYS A 280 -3.59 -28.82 -10.18
N LEU A 281 -4.73 -29.28 -9.62
CA LEU A 281 -5.98 -29.38 -10.38
C LEU A 281 -6.45 -28.02 -10.91
N VAL A 282 -6.20 -26.95 -10.14
CA VAL A 282 -6.50 -25.57 -10.53
C VAL A 282 -5.27 -24.72 -10.27
N TYR A 283 -4.70 -24.16 -11.33
CA TYR A 283 -3.60 -23.22 -11.26
C TYR A 283 -4.04 -21.82 -11.71
N ASP A 284 -3.23 -20.80 -11.41
CA ASP A 284 -3.52 -19.43 -11.81
C ASP A 284 -3.20 -19.22 -13.30
N GLY A 285 -4.19 -18.77 -14.07
CA GLY A 285 -4.07 -18.51 -15.50
C GLY A 285 -3.06 -17.44 -15.92
N VAL A 286 -2.43 -16.77 -14.95
CA VAL A 286 -1.27 -15.89 -15.18
C VAL A 286 -0.12 -16.63 -15.89
N VAL A 287 0.03 -17.94 -15.64
CA VAL A 287 1.04 -18.76 -16.33
C VAL A 287 0.77 -18.81 -17.84
N ASN A 288 -0.49 -18.98 -18.23
CA ASN A 288 -0.89 -18.93 -19.65
C ASN A 288 -0.61 -17.54 -20.25
N ALA A 289 -0.90 -16.47 -19.50
CA ALA A 289 -0.62 -15.10 -19.94
C ALA A 289 0.88 -14.87 -20.19
N THR A 290 1.75 -15.47 -19.37
CA THR A 290 3.22 -15.42 -19.55
C THR A 290 3.64 -16.10 -20.84
N PHE A 291 3.12 -17.31 -21.14
CA PHE A 291 3.36 -17.98 -22.42
C PHE A 291 2.80 -17.19 -23.61
N MET A 292 1.58 -16.65 -23.48
CA MET A 292 0.97 -15.81 -24.50
C MET A 292 1.83 -14.60 -24.83
N ASP A 293 2.29 -13.85 -23.83
CA ASP A 293 3.13 -12.66 -24.01
C ASP A 293 4.45 -13.02 -24.70
N TRP A 294 5.07 -14.13 -24.31
CA TRP A 294 6.30 -14.62 -24.93
C TRP A 294 6.08 -15.05 -26.39
N PHE A 295 5.06 -15.86 -26.68
CA PHE A 295 4.75 -16.31 -28.05
C PHE A 295 4.42 -15.13 -28.98
N PHE A 296 3.64 -14.17 -28.51
CA PHE A 296 3.38 -12.96 -29.28
C PHE A 296 4.65 -12.15 -29.56
N ASN A 297 5.56 -12.03 -28.59
CA ASN A 297 6.84 -11.34 -28.76
C ASN A 297 7.73 -12.06 -29.80
N GLN A 298 7.57 -13.37 -29.97
CA GLN A 298 8.26 -14.20 -30.96
C GLN A 298 7.54 -14.24 -32.32
N GLY A 299 6.43 -13.52 -32.49
CA GLY A 299 5.61 -13.56 -33.69
C GLY A 299 4.83 -14.88 -33.89
N ARG A 300 4.73 -15.70 -32.85
CA ARG A 300 4.04 -17.01 -32.84
C ARG A 300 2.61 -16.87 -32.37
N ASP A 301 1.82 -16.09 -33.10
CA ASP A 301 0.46 -15.71 -32.74
C ASP A 301 -0.49 -16.90 -32.56
N LYS A 302 -0.29 -17.99 -33.33
CA LYS A 302 -1.14 -19.18 -33.26
C LYS A 302 -1.00 -19.86 -31.90
N GLU A 303 0.23 -20.10 -31.47
CA GLU A 303 0.52 -20.75 -30.19
C GLU A 303 0.11 -19.87 -28.99
N ALA A 304 0.26 -18.56 -29.12
CA ALA A 304 -0.25 -17.63 -28.12
C ALA A 304 -1.75 -17.79 -27.92
N MET A 305 -2.51 -17.85 -29.04
CA MET A 305 -3.96 -18.00 -29.00
C MET A 305 -4.41 -19.42 -28.61
N GLU A 306 -3.60 -20.45 -28.89
CA GLU A 306 -3.84 -21.82 -28.40
C GLU A 306 -3.70 -21.87 -26.87
N SER A 307 -2.68 -21.22 -26.29
CA SER A 307 -2.52 -21.11 -24.85
C SER A 307 -3.72 -20.40 -24.21
N TYR A 308 -4.23 -19.33 -24.83
CA TYR A 308 -5.43 -18.62 -24.39
C TYR A 308 -6.68 -19.51 -24.43
N LYS A 309 -6.93 -20.19 -25.55
CA LYS A 309 -8.10 -21.09 -25.71
C LYS A 309 -8.04 -22.24 -24.71
N SER A 310 -6.87 -22.88 -24.54
CA SER A 310 -6.70 -23.99 -23.60
C SER A 310 -7.03 -23.59 -22.15
N LEU A 311 -6.83 -22.32 -21.79
CA LEU A 311 -7.22 -21.78 -20.48
C LEU A 311 -8.72 -21.59 -20.38
N LEU A 312 -9.37 -21.07 -21.43
CA LEU A 312 -10.83 -20.86 -21.45
C LEU A 312 -11.61 -22.18 -21.43
N ASP A 313 -11.12 -23.22 -22.11
CA ASP A 313 -11.76 -24.54 -22.18
C ASP A 313 -11.83 -25.27 -20.84
N ARG A 314 -11.05 -24.84 -19.84
CA ARG A 314 -11.03 -25.45 -18.50
C ARG A 314 -12.25 -25.18 -17.63
N GLN A 315 -13.22 -24.39 -18.09
CA GLN A 315 -14.53 -24.12 -17.45
C GLN A 315 -14.49 -23.65 -15.99
N PHE A 316 -13.35 -23.22 -15.44
CA PHE A 316 -13.33 -22.63 -14.11
C PHE A 316 -13.42 -21.10 -14.15
N LYS A 317 -14.11 -20.53 -13.18
CA LYS A 317 -14.29 -19.08 -13.08
C LYS A 317 -12.97 -18.43 -12.64
N MET A 318 -12.30 -17.74 -13.55
CA MET A 318 -11.10 -17.00 -13.24
C MET A 318 -11.43 -15.75 -12.41
N VAL A 319 -10.56 -15.42 -11.45
CA VAL A 319 -10.68 -14.20 -10.66
C VAL A 319 -10.30 -12.98 -11.49
N PRO A 320 -10.85 -11.78 -11.18
CA PRO A 320 -10.55 -10.56 -11.95
C PRO A 320 -9.06 -10.28 -12.13
N ALA A 321 -8.25 -10.57 -11.11
CA ALA A 321 -6.81 -10.36 -11.17
C ALA A 321 -6.12 -11.15 -12.31
N THR A 322 -6.50 -12.40 -12.51
CA THR A 322 -5.99 -13.24 -13.61
C THR A 322 -6.47 -12.73 -14.97
N CYS A 323 -7.79 -12.44 -15.08
CA CYS A 323 -8.36 -11.92 -16.31
C CYS A 323 -7.77 -10.57 -16.70
N ASN A 324 -7.47 -9.70 -15.74
CA ASN A 324 -6.83 -8.41 -16.01
C ASN A 324 -5.45 -8.57 -16.65
N VAL A 325 -4.65 -9.56 -16.22
CA VAL A 325 -3.37 -9.86 -16.86
C VAL A 325 -3.56 -10.33 -18.30
N LEU A 326 -4.57 -11.18 -18.54
CA LEU A 326 -4.90 -11.62 -19.91
C LEU A 326 -5.36 -10.46 -20.78
N LEU A 327 -6.22 -9.56 -20.26
CA LEU A 327 -6.64 -8.34 -20.98
C LEU A 327 -5.44 -7.48 -21.37
N GLU A 328 -4.50 -7.25 -20.43
CA GLU A 328 -3.29 -6.45 -20.72
C GLU A 328 -2.43 -7.09 -21.80
N VAL A 329 -2.23 -8.41 -21.77
CA VAL A 329 -1.46 -9.12 -22.81
C VAL A 329 -2.15 -9.02 -24.17
N LEU A 330 -3.46 -9.28 -24.23
CA LEU A 330 -4.23 -9.18 -25.48
C LEU A 330 -4.18 -7.76 -26.06
N LEU A 331 -4.39 -6.74 -25.24
CA LEU A 331 -4.36 -5.34 -25.68
C LEU A 331 -2.95 -4.89 -26.08
N LYS A 332 -1.91 -5.32 -25.35
CA LYS A 332 -0.50 -5.06 -25.68
C LYS A 332 -0.15 -5.54 -27.10
N HIS A 333 -0.68 -6.68 -27.50
CA HIS A 333 -0.43 -7.30 -28.81
C HIS A 333 -1.52 -7.02 -29.85
N GLY A 334 -2.37 -6.00 -29.61
CA GLY A 334 -3.37 -5.52 -30.57
C GLY A 334 -4.59 -6.44 -30.76
N ARG A 335 -4.76 -7.46 -29.91
CA ARG A 335 -5.90 -8.40 -29.94
C ARG A 335 -7.15 -7.81 -29.27
N LYS A 336 -7.65 -6.70 -29.84
CA LYS A 336 -8.74 -5.90 -29.24
C LYS A 336 -10.07 -6.63 -29.23
N THR A 337 -10.35 -7.43 -30.26
CA THR A 337 -11.60 -8.22 -30.36
C THR A 337 -11.67 -9.25 -29.25
N GLU A 338 -10.59 -9.98 -29.06
CA GLU A 338 -10.49 -11.01 -28.02
C GLU A 338 -10.51 -10.39 -26.62
N ALA A 339 -9.83 -9.26 -26.42
CA ALA A 339 -9.89 -8.51 -25.17
C ALA A 339 -11.31 -8.00 -24.87
N GLY A 340 -12.02 -7.47 -25.88
CA GLY A 340 -13.42 -7.06 -25.75
C GLY A 340 -14.33 -8.22 -25.38
N THR A 341 -14.15 -9.39 -26.03
CA THR A 341 -14.91 -10.61 -25.72
C THR A 341 -14.63 -11.11 -24.30
N LEU A 342 -13.37 -11.09 -23.87
CA LEU A 342 -13.02 -11.46 -22.50
C LEU A 342 -13.65 -10.51 -21.48
N PHE A 343 -13.60 -9.20 -21.73
CA PHE A 343 -14.24 -8.19 -20.87
C PHE A 343 -15.75 -8.39 -20.76
N ASP A 344 -16.44 -8.65 -21.90
CA ASP A 344 -17.86 -8.94 -21.91
C ASP A 344 -18.20 -10.21 -21.11
N ASN A 345 -17.42 -11.27 -21.26
CA ASN A 345 -17.57 -12.49 -20.46
C ASN A 345 -17.37 -12.24 -18.96
N MET A 346 -16.39 -11.40 -18.59
CA MET A 346 -16.15 -11.02 -17.19
C MET A 346 -17.34 -10.26 -16.60
N LEU A 347 -17.96 -9.37 -17.37
CA LEU A 347 -19.17 -8.65 -16.99
C LEU A 347 -20.38 -9.60 -16.85
N ASP A 348 -20.52 -10.55 -17.78
CA ASP A 348 -21.61 -11.52 -17.79
C ASP A 348 -21.60 -12.47 -16.58
N ILE A 349 -20.41 -12.81 -16.06
CA ILE A 349 -20.28 -13.66 -14.86
C ILE A 349 -20.25 -12.87 -13.56
N HIS A 350 -20.32 -11.52 -13.62
CA HIS A 350 -20.31 -10.66 -12.44
C HIS A 350 -21.66 -10.69 -11.72
N THR A 351 -21.77 -11.53 -10.71
CA THR A 351 -23.00 -11.82 -9.94
C THR A 351 -22.77 -11.69 -8.43
N PRO A 352 -22.38 -10.50 -7.90
CA PRO A 352 -22.18 -10.36 -6.47
C PRO A 352 -23.50 -10.61 -5.69
N PRO A 353 -23.46 -11.20 -4.49
CA PRO A 353 -22.26 -11.57 -3.70
C PRO A 353 -21.67 -12.94 -4.04
N THR A 354 -22.26 -13.69 -4.99
CA THR A 354 -21.83 -15.07 -5.32
C THR A 354 -20.49 -15.09 -6.03
N PHE A 355 -20.31 -14.24 -7.03
CA PHE A 355 -19.05 -14.14 -7.76
C PHE A 355 -18.77 -12.72 -8.23
N GLN A 356 -17.55 -12.24 -7.97
CA GLN A 356 -17.06 -10.97 -8.47
C GLN A 356 -16.23 -11.21 -9.72
N GLY A 357 -16.81 -11.00 -10.90
CA GLY A 357 -16.17 -11.22 -12.19
C GLY A 357 -15.26 -10.07 -12.64
N VAL A 358 -15.51 -8.85 -12.16
CA VAL A 358 -14.77 -7.63 -12.50
C VAL A 358 -14.38 -6.85 -11.24
N ASN A 359 -13.38 -5.97 -11.36
CA ASN A 359 -13.00 -5.00 -10.36
C ASN A 359 -12.67 -3.65 -11.03
N SER A 360 -12.35 -2.61 -10.25
CA SER A 360 -12.00 -1.29 -10.80
C SER A 360 -10.81 -1.34 -11.75
N ASP A 361 -9.83 -2.23 -11.50
CA ASP A 361 -8.66 -2.38 -12.39
C ASP A 361 -9.09 -2.91 -13.78
N THR A 362 -10.11 -3.79 -13.84
CA THR A 362 -10.67 -4.29 -15.11
C THR A 362 -11.19 -3.14 -15.97
N PHE A 363 -11.98 -2.26 -15.37
CA PHE A 363 -12.49 -1.08 -16.08
C PHE A 363 -11.37 -0.10 -16.44
N ASN A 364 -10.41 0.11 -15.53
CA ASN A 364 -9.28 1.00 -15.78
C ASN A 364 -8.44 0.56 -16.98
N ILE A 365 -8.20 -0.75 -17.15
CA ILE A 365 -7.48 -1.29 -18.31
C ILE A 365 -8.22 -0.94 -19.61
N MET A 366 -9.53 -1.20 -19.66
CA MET A 366 -10.33 -0.98 -20.86
C MET A 366 -10.53 0.51 -21.16
N VAL A 367 -10.79 1.33 -20.15
CA VAL A 367 -10.89 2.80 -20.27
C VAL A 367 -9.57 3.39 -20.78
N ASN A 368 -8.44 2.97 -20.21
CA ASN A 368 -7.12 3.45 -20.64
C ASN A 368 -6.81 3.08 -22.09
N GLU A 369 -7.25 1.91 -22.55
CA GLU A 369 -7.09 1.54 -23.96
C GLU A 369 -7.95 2.42 -24.88
N CYS A 370 -9.18 2.79 -24.48
CA CYS A 370 -10.01 3.72 -25.26
C CYS A 370 -9.32 5.09 -25.40
N PHE A 371 -8.78 5.65 -24.32
CA PHE A 371 -8.04 6.92 -24.37
C PHE A 371 -6.78 6.81 -25.24
N LYS A 372 -6.01 5.73 -25.12
CA LYS A 372 -4.83 5.46 -25.94
C LYS A 372 -5.15 5.42 -27.45
N LEU A 373 -6.36 4.98 -27.81
CA LEU A 373 -6.85 4.91 -29.18
C LEU A 373 -7.54 6.19 -29.65
N GLY A 374 -7.63 7.23 -28.82
CA GLY A 374 -8.37 8.45 -29.13
C GLY A 374 -9.90 8.30 -29.14
N LYS A 375 -10.42 7.16 -28.65
CA LYS A 375 -11.86 6.83 -28.61
C LYS A 375 -12.49 7.26 -27.28
N ILE A 376 -12.43 8.56 -27.02
CA ILE A 376 -12.78 9.11 -25.70
C ILE A 376 -14.27 8.91 -25.36
N SER A 377 -15.17 9.01 -26.33
CA SER A 377 -16.60 8.74 -26.12
C SER A 377 -16.86 7.29 -25.71
N GLU A 378 -16.15 6.32 -26.33
CA GLU A 378 -16.26 4.90 -25.96
C GLU A 378 -15.76 4.63 -24.53
N ALA A 379 -14.82 5.43 -24.01
CA ALA A 379 -14.30 5.26 -22.66
C ALA A 379 -15.38 5.42 -21.58
N PHE A 380 -16.31 6.36 -21.77
CA PHE A 380 -17.45 6.56 -20.87
C PHE A 380 -18.44 5.39 -20.92
N ASP A 381 -18.72 4.88 -22.14
CA ASP A 381 -19.60 3.73 -22.33
C ASP A 381 -19.01 2.48 -21.67
N VAL A 382 -17.68 2.27 -21.82
CA VAL A 382 -16.94 1.19 -21.16
C VAL A 382 -17.02 1.33 -19.65
N PHE A 383 -16.84 2.55 -19.11
CA PHE A 383 -16.88 2.83 -17.68
C PHE A 383 -18.24 2.45 -17.05
N LYS A 384 -19.34 2.55 -17.80
CA LYS A 384 -20.70 2.24 -17.34
C LYS A 384 -21.23 0.89 -17.81
N LYS A 385 -20.42 0.11 -18.52
CA LYS A 385 -20.84 -1.13 -19.15
C LYS A 385 -21.28 -2.19 -18.14
N VAL A 386 -22.37 -2.87 -18.44
CA VAL A 386 -22.95 -3.97 -17.63
C VAL A 386 -23.03 -5.22 -18.49
N GLY A 387 -22.94 -6.39 -17.88
CA GLY A 387 -23.08 -7.67 -18.57
C GLY A 387 -24.49 -7.85 -19.16
N LYS A 388 -24.55 -8.58 -20.24
CA LYS A 388 -25.81 -8.84 -21.00
C LYS A 388 -26.55 -10.08 -20.49
N LYS A 389 -25.86 -10.96 -19.76
CA LYS A 389 -26.45 -12.23 -19.31
C LYS A 389 -27.46 -12.01 -18.19
N ALA A 390 -28.52 -12.79 -18.19
CA ALA A 390 -29.51 -12.76 -17.13
C ALA A 390 -28.83 -13.07 -15.77
N GLY A 391 -28.97 -12.15 -14.79
CA GLY A 391 -28.35 -12.25 -13.47
C GLY A 391 -27.02 -11.51 -13.30
N SER A 392 -26.40 -11.01 -14.37
CA SER A 392 -25.27 -10.09 -14.24
C SER A 392 -25.71 -8.79 -13.57
N LYS A 393 -24.82 -8.24 -12.71
CA LYS A 393 -25.10 -7.03 -11.94
C LYS A 393 -24.12 -5.92 -12.32
N PRO A 394 -24.55 -4.64 -12.25
CA PRO A 394 -23.63 -3.53 -12.44
C PRO A 394 -22.52 -3.56 -11.38
N PHE A 395 -21.30 -3.21 -11.78
CA PHE A 395 -20.20 -3.06 -10.84
C PHE A 395 -20.31 -1.72 -10.10
N ALA A 396 -20.25 -1.77 -8.77
CA ALA A 396 -20.16 -0.57 -7.95
C ALA A 396 -18.73 -0.01 -8.02
N MET A 397 -18.52 0.96 -8.92
CA MET A 397 -17.21 1.60 -9.09
C MET A 397 -16.75 2.26 -7.80
N ASP A 398 -15.49 2.06 -7.45
CA ASP A 398 -14.86 2.69 -6.29
C ASP A 398 -14.13 4.00 -6.66
N VAL A 399 -13.60 4.70 -5.65
CA VAL A 399 -12.85 5.95 -5.84
C VAL A 399 -11.66 5.77 -6.79
N SER A 400 -11.03 4.59 -6.80
CA SER A 400 -9.89 4.30 -7.68
C SER A 400 -10.27 4.31 -9.16
N GLY A 401 -11.45 3.76 -9.50
CA GLY A 401 -11.96 3.78 -10.87
C GLY A 401 -12.32 5.20 -11.33
N TYR A 402 -12.98 5.97 -10.44
CA TYR A 402 -13.26 7.39 -10.73
C TYR A 402 -11.98 8.21 -10.88
N ASN A 403 -10.98 8.01 -10.02
CA ASN A 403 -9.71 8.71 -10.14
C ASN A 403 -9.00 8.42 -11.46
N ASN A 404 -9.08 7.18 -11.95
CA ASN A 404 -8.47 6.85 -13.23
C ASN A 404 -9.13 7.62 -14.38
N ILE A 405 -10.46 7.59 -14.50
CA ILE A 405 -11.17 8.25 -15.62
C ILE A 405 -11.03 9.78 -15.51
N ILE A 406 -11.09 10.36 -14.30
CA ILE A 406 -10.84 11.79 -14.07
C ILE A 406 -9.43 12.16 -14.54
N THR A 407 -8.43 11.36 -14.18
CA THR A 407 -7.04 11.60 -14.60
C THR A 407 -6.91 11.56 -16.12
N ARG A 408 -7.53 10.60 -16.79
CA ARG A 408 -7.49 10.51 -18.26
C ARG A 408 -8.13 11.71 -18.93
N TYR A 409 -9.31 12.16 -18.46
CA TYR A 409 -9.94 13.37 -18.97
C TYR A 409 -9.05 14.62 -18.76
N CYS A 410 -8.44 14.77 -17.58
CA CYS A 410 -7.53 15.89 -17.28
C CYS A 410 -6.26 15.86 -18.15
N GLU A 411 -5.69 14.68 -18.44
CA GLU A 411 -4.54 14.53 -19.34
C GLU A 411 -4.84 14.95 -20.78
N HIS A 412 -6.11 14.85 -21.20
CA HIS A 412 -6.61 15.26 -22.52
C HIS A 412 -7.27 16.64 -22.50
N ASP A 413 -7.04 17.46 -21.49
CA ASP A 413 -7.57 18.82 -21.32
C ASP A 413 -9.13 18.93 -21.29
N MET A 414 -9.81 17.79 -21.03
CA MET A 414 -11.27 17.69 -20.94
C MET A 414 -11.75 17.88 -19.51
N VAL A 415 -11.48 19.06 -18.95
CA VAL A 415 -11.68 19.34 -17.52
C VAL A 415 -13.18 19.32 -17.13
N GLU A 416 -14.08 19.73 -18.04
CA GLU A 416 -15.52 19.68 -17.81
C GLU A 416 -16.05 18.24 -17.67
N ASP A 417 -15.52 17.30 -18.45
CA ASP A 417 -15.92 15.89 -18.34
C ASP A 417 -15.30 15.25 -17.09
N ALA A 418 -14.09 15.63 -16.72
CA ALA A 418 -13.49 15.27 -15.44
C ALA A 418 -14.36 15.75 -14.25
N GLU A 419 -14.88 17.00 -14.32
CA GLU A 419 -15.77 17.55 -13.30
C GLU A 419 -17.10 16.80 -13.23
N LYS A 420 -17.69 16.38 -14.35
CA LYS A 420 -18.87 15.54 -14.36
C LYS A 420 -18.63 14.22 -13.61
N MET A 421 -17.45 13.60 -13.79
CA MET A 421 -17.08 12.38 -13.08
C MET A 421 -16.89 12.61 -11.58
N TYR A 422 -16.30 13.74 -11.20
CA TYR A 422 -16.20 14.15 -9.80
C TYR A 422 -17.56 14.35 -9.15
N LEU A 423 -18.49 15.01 -9.84
CA LEU A 423 -19.87 15.20 -9.36
C LEU A 423 -20.62 13.87 -9.24
N GLU A 424 -20.43 12.95 -10.20
CA GLU A 424 -21.01 11.61 -10.12
C GLU A 424 -20.46 10.80 -8.94
N LEU A 425 -19.12 10.85 -8.71
CA LEU A 425 -18.47 10.21 -7.56
C LEU A 425 -19.09 10.70 -6.25
N THR A 426 -19.24 12.01 -6.08
CA THR A 426 -19.82 12.60 -4.86
C THR A 426 -21.30 12.29 -4.70
N SER A 427 -22.07 12.27 -5.79
CA SER A 427 -23.50 11.90 -5.80
C SER A 427 -23.75 10.47 -5.32
N LYS A 428 -22.79 9.57 -5.52
CA LYS A 428 -22.82 8.17 -5.04
C LYS A 428 -22.35 8.02 -3.59
N SER A 429 -22.21 9.11 -2.86
CA SER A 429 -21.71 9.14 -1.48
C SER A 429 -20.29 8.54 -1.32
N LEU A 430 -19.51 8.53 -2.39
CA LEU A 430 -18.10 8.21 -2.34
C LEU A 430 -17.33 9.47 -1.94
N SER A 431 -16.37 9.33 -1.03
CA SER A 431 -15.55 10.45 -0.60
C SER A 431 -14.35 10.61 -1.53
N PRO A 432 -14.22 11.75 -2.25
CA PRO A 432 -13.02 12.05 -3.01
C PRO A 432 -11.77 11.98 -2.13
N ASP A 433 -10.67 11.49 -2.66
CA ASP A 433 -9.40 11.41 -1.94
C ASP A 433 -8.41 12.51 -2.40
N VAL A 434 -7.21 12.50 -1.83
CA VAL A 434 -6.15 13.45 -2.17
C VAL A 434 -5.81 13.41 -3.67
N THR A 435 -5.85 12.23 -4.28
CA THR A 435 -5.57 12.07 -5.72
C THR A 435 -6.63 12.73 -6.57
N THR A 436 -7.92 12.55 -6.23
CA THR A 436 -9.06 13.19 -6.92
C THR A 436 -8.89 14.71 -6.97
N TYR A 437 -8.69 15.32 -5.80
CA TYR A 437 -8.57 16.78 -5.71
C TYR A 437 -7.32 17.29 -6.41
N ARG A 438 -6.17 16.65 -6.19
CA ARG A 438 -4.90 17.07 -6.80
C ARG A 438 -4.97 17.07 -8.32
N THR A 439 -5.51 16.00 -8.91
CA THR A 439 -5.64 15.89 -10.37
C THR A 439 -6.51 17.01 -10.94
N LEU A 440 -7.65 17.30 -10.28
CA LEU A 440 -8.53 18.38 -10.73
C LEU A 440 -7.90 19.77 -10.56
N ILE A 441 -7.26 20.04 -9.41
CA ILE A 441 -6.60 21.32 -9.14
C ILE A 441 -5.51 21.58 -10.17
N ASP A 442 -4.64 20.59 -10.41
CA ASP A 442 -3.57 20.69 -11.41
C ASP A 442 -4.14 20.93 -12.82
N ALA A 443 -5.24 20.26 -13.19
CA ALA A 443 -5.88 20.44 -14.47
C ALA A 443 -6.52 21.85 -14.61
N TYR A 444 -7.18 22.35 -13.57
CA TYR A 444 -7.75 23.70 -13.58
C TYR A 444 -6.66 24.78 -13.71
N PHE A 445 -5.53 24.64 -13.00
CA PHE A 445 -4.40 25.56 -13.18
C PHE A 445 -3.85 25.52 -14.62
N LYS A 446 -3.74 24.31 -15.21
CA LYS A 446 -3.26 24.12 -16.57
C LYS A 446 -4.12 24.85 -17.61
N VAL A 447 -5.45 24.82 -17.46
CA VAL A 447 -6.39 25.48 -18.37
C VAL A 447 -6.70 26.94 -17.96
N GLY A 448 -6.05 27.47 -16.93
CA GLY A 448 -6.20 28.87 -16.50
C GLY A 448 -7.48 29.15 -15.69
N LYS A 449 -8.25 28.15 -15.29
CA LYS A 449 -9.47 28.28 -14.45
C LYS A 449 -9.09 28.35 -12.97
N VAL A 450 -8.50 29.49 -12.56
CA VAL A 450 -7.90 29.66 -11.22
C VAL A 450 -8.94 29.58 -10.11
N ASP A 451 -10.11 30.18 -10.28
CA ASP A 451 -11.16 30.20 -9.28
C ASP A 451 -11.72 28.78 -9.01
N ASP A 452 -11.85 27.96 -10.06
CA ASP A 452 -12.25 26.56 -9.91
C ASP A 452 -11.17 25.74 -9.17
N ALA A 453 -9.89 25.97 -9.47
CA ALA A 453 -8.77 25.35 -8.75
C ALA A 453 -8.81 25.70 -7.27
N LEU A 454 -9.01 26.99 -6.93
CA LEU A 454 -9.13 27.48 -5.56
C LEU A 454 -10.32 26.83 -4.83
N GLN A 455 -11.49 26.77 -5.49
CA GLN A 455 -12.66 26.13 -4.92
C GLN A 455 -12.40 24.63 -4.58
N LYS A 456 -11.72 23.91 -5.48
CA LYS A 456 -11.37 22.50 -5.23
C LYS A 456 -10.38 22.36 -4.10
N TYR A 457 -9.38 23.25 -4.03
CA TYR A 457 -8.42 23.25 -2.94
C TYR A 457 -9.09 23.51 -1.58
N THR A 458 -9.96 24.51 -1.52
CA THR A 458 -10.75 24.81 -0.31
C THR A 458 -11.56 23.59 0.12
N LYS A 459 -12.31 22.97 -0.80
CA LYS A 459 -13.08 21.74 -0.51
C LYS A 459 -12.20 20.59 -0.02
N MET A 460 -11.00 20.43 -0.56
CA MET A 460 -10.04 19.42 -0.11
C MET A 460 -9.64 19.62 1.35
N VAL A 461 -9.31 20.86 1.72
CA VAL A 461 -8.91 21.22 3.09
C VAL A 461 -10.10 21.10 4.05
N GLU A 462 -11.31 21.55 3.66
CA GLU A 462 -12.54 21.43 4.44
C GLU A 462 -12.92 19.96 4.68
N ALA A 463 -12.75 19.10 3.68
CA ALA A 463 -12.95 17.66 3.82
C ALA A 463 -11.97 16.99 4.81
N GLY A 464 -11.03 17.76 5.35
CA GLY A 464 -10.04 17.27 6.31
C GLY A 464 -8.94 16.42 5.68
N LEU A 465 -8.80 16.50 4.37
CA LEU A 465 -7.71 15.84 3.67
C LEU A 465 -6.40 16.57 3.96
N ARG A 466 -5.31 15.80 3.96
CA ARG A 466 -3.99 16.34 4.28
C ARG A 466 -3.29 16.75 3.00
N VAL A 467 -2.88 18.01 2.96
CA VAL A 467 -2.07 18.56 1.89
C VAL A 467 -0.63 18.57 2.37
N ILE A 468 0.27 17.93 1.65
CA ILE A 468 1.69 17.97 1.97
C ILE A 468 2.27 19.33 1.53
N PRO A 469 3.29 19.86 2.26
CA PRO A 469 3.84 21.19 1.98
C PRO A 469 4.25 21.40 0.52
N GLU A 470 4.87 20.41 -0.12
CA GLU A 470 5.34 20.52 -1.51
C GLU A 470 4.21 20.78 -2.51
N TYR A 471 3.02 20.23 -2.29
CA TYR A 471 1.85 20.53 -3.13
C TYR A 471 1.26 21.89 -2.80
N ALA A 472 1.19 22.24 -1.51
CA ALA A 472 0.71 23.54 -1.06
C ALA A 472 1.56 24.66 -1.66
N ASN A 473 2.88 24.58 -1.57
CA ASN A 473 3.81 25.57 -2.09
C ASN A 473 3.62 25.78 -3.59
N ARG A 474 3.50 24.71 -4.37
CA ARG A 474 3.24 24.81 -5.81
C ARG A 474 1.92 25.52 -6.13
N TRP A 475 0.85 25.18 -5.42
CA TRP A 475 -0.47 25.76 -5.67
C TRP A 475 -0.57 27.19 -5.17
N PHE A 476 0.00 27.50 -4.00
CA PHE A 476 0.06 28.88 -3.51
C PHE A 476 0.92 29.75 -4.42
N GLY A 477 2.06 29.28 -4.89
CA GLY A 477 2.86 29.98 -5.90
C GLY A 477 2.03 30.33 -7.13
N ALA A 478 1.28 29.35 -7.68
CA ALA A 478 0.41 29.61 -8.84
C ALA A 478 -0.75 30.59 -8.55
N LEU A 479 -1.29 30.61 -7.34
CA LEU A 479 -2.32 31.58 -6.93
C LEU A 479 -1.73 32.99 -6.78
N ILE A 480 -0.56 33.11 -6.16
CA ILE A 480 0.15 34.38 -5.96
C ILE A 480 0.53 35.00 -7.32
N GLU A 481 1.08 34.21 -8.25
CA GLU A 481 1.39 34.65 -9.62
C GLU A 481 0.18 35.22 -10.38
N LYS A 482 -1.04 34.73 -10.01
CA LYS A 482 -2.31 35.21 -10.60
C LYS A 482 -2.98 36.34 -9.79
N GLY A 483 -2.31 36.90 -8.78
CA GLY A 483 -2.85 37.97 -7.94
C GLY A 483 -3.96 37.53 -6.99
N LYS A 484 -3.97 36.27 -6.58
CA LYS A 484 -4.97 35.66 -5.67
C LYS A 484 -4.39 35.37 -4.28
N VAL A 485 -3.45 36.18 -3.80
CA VAL A 485 -2.75 35.95 -2.53
C VAL A 485 -3.71 36.00 -1.32
N LEU A 486 -4.73 36.87 -1.33
CA LEU A 486 -5.71 36.98 -0.26
C LEU A 486 -6.48 35.67 -0.06
N ASP A 487 -6.76 34.95 -1.12
CA ASP A 487 -7.46 33.67 -1.08
C ASP A 487 -6.61 32.56 -0.46
N CYS A 488 -5.29 32.71 -0.41
CA CYS A 488 -4.37 31.77 0.21
C CYS A 488 -4.47 31.80 1.75
N VAL A 489 -4.80 32.93 2.36
CA VAL A 489 -4.78 33.14 3.81
C VAL A 489 -5.74 32.21 4.58
N PRO A 490 -7.05 32.12 4.23
CA PRO A 490 -7.97 31.25 4.94
C PRO A 490 -7.60 29.76 4.79
N ILE A 491 -7.05 29.37 3.64
CA ILE A 491 -6.61 28.00 3.36
C ILE A 491 -5.38 27.68 4.22
N LEU A 492 -4.38 28.56 4.22
CA LEU A 492 -3.15 28.40 5.00
C LEU A 492 -3.47 28.32 6.52
N THR A 493 -4.37 29.16 7.00
CA THR A 493 -4.84 29.12 8.39
C THR A 493 -5.45 27.76 8.72
N ARG A 494 -6.32 27.26 7.86
CA ARG A 494 -6.96 25.96 8.02
C ARG A 494 -5.98 24.79 7.98
N MET A 495 -4.96 24.86 7.14
CA MET A 495 -3.87 23.90 7.11
C MET A 495 -3.07 23.90 8.41
N GLY A 496 -2.80 25.07 8.99
CA GLY A 496 -2.05 25.21 10.24
C GLY A 496 -2.71 24.53 11.45
N GLU A 497 -4.02 24.33 11.43
CA GLU A 497 -4.79 23.61 12.46
C GLU A 497 -4.60 22.09 12.40
N ARG A 498 -3.99 21.54 11.34
CA ARG A 498 -3.93 20.11 11.03
C ARG A 498 -2.51 19.62 10.82
N ASP A 499 -2.30 18.33 10.77
CA ASP A 499 -1.05 17.68 10.38
C ASP A 499 -1.15 17.09 8.97
N PRO A 500 -0.12 17.17 8.12
CA PRO A 500 1.11 17.92 8.34
C PRO A 500 0.86 19.43 8.32
N LYS A 501 1.59 20.17 9.16
CA LYS A 501 1.50 21.64 9.18
C LYS A 501 2.24 22.22 7.98
N PRO A 502 1.83 23.42 7.50
CA PRO A 502 2.61 24.16 6.51
C PRO A 502 4.05 24.35 6.99
N ASP A 503 4.99 24.29 6.06
CA ASP A 503 6.40 24.55 6.36
C ASP A 503 6.75 26.05 6.30
N ALA A 504 8.01 26.38 6.57
CA ALA A 504 8.46 27.75 6.54
C ALA A 504 8.37 28.36 5.13
N THR A 505 8.55 27.56 4.08
CA THR A 505 8.45 27.99 2.69
C THR A 505 7.02 28.37 2.32
N THR A 506 6.03 27.55 2.73
CA THR A 506 4.60 27.83 2.51
C THR A 506 4.19 29.19 3.09
N TYR A 507 4.64 29.47 4.33
CA TYR A 507 4.37 30.75 4.96
C TYR A 507 5.14 31.90 4.29
N ASP A 508 6.42 31.68 3.94
CA ASP A 508 7.29 32.70 3.31
C ASP A 508 6.66 33.20 2.01
N ASP A 509 6.24 32.29 1.11
CA ASP A 509 5.64 32.64 -0.17
C ASP A 509 4.38 33.51 -0.01
N VAL A 510 3.47 33.10 0.90
CA VAL A 510 2.21 33.84 1.12
C VAL A 510 2.46 35.19 1.81
N ILE A 511 3.34 35.23 2.82
CA ILE A 511 3.68 36.49 3.52
C ILE A 511 4.33 37.49 2.56
N ARG A 512 5.27 37.05 1.73
CA ARG A 512 5.89 37.94 0.70
C ARG A 512 4.85 38.43 -0.28
N GLY A 513 3.96 37.56 -0.75
CA GLY A 513 2.86 37.95 -1.63
C GLY A 513 1.99 39.04 -1.03
N LEU A 514 1.55 38.86 0.24
CA LEU A 514 0.74 39.83 0.97
C LEU A 514 1.46 41.18 1.16
N CYS A 515 2.72 41.16 1.59
CA CYS A 515 3.51 42.37 1.77
C CYS A 515 3.72 43.14 0.45
N ASN A 516 3.93 42.43 -0.66
CA ASN A 516 4.09 43.03 -1.98
C ASN A 516 2.78 43.68 -2.46
N GLU A 517 1.62 43.16 -2.09
CA GLU A 517 0.31 43.77 -2.37
C GLU A 517 -0.09 44.83 -1.34
N GLY A 518 0.76 45.13 -0.34
CA GLY A 518 0.50 46.13 0.69
C GLY A 518 -0.35 45.63 1.87
N ASN A 519 -0.69 44.37 1.94
CA ASN A 519 -1.50 43.73 3.01
C ASN A 519 -0.64 43.39 4.23
N LEU A 520 0.05 44.37 4.81
CA LEU A 520 1.03 44.16 5.89
C LEU A 520 0.41 43.56 7.18
N ASP A 521 -0.80 43.95 7.55
CA ASP A 521 -1.47 43.47 8.76
C ASP A 521 -1.73 41.96 8.70
N MET A 522 -2.18 41.45 7.54
CA MET A 522 -2.38 40.03 7.33
C MET A 522 -1.03 39.28 7.33
N GLY A 523 0.04 39.92 6.83
CA GLY A 523 1.40 39.39 6.93
C GLY A 523 1.84 39.20 8.39
N ILE A 524 1.60 40.18 9.26
CA ILE A 524 1.85 40.10 10.71
C ILE A 524 1.08 38.92 11.34
N ASP A 525 -0.20 38.80 11.01
CA ASP A 525 -1.05 37.72 11.55
C ASP A 525 -0.50 36.34 11.18
N LEU A 526 -0.03 36.15 9.96
CA LEU A 526 0.59 34.91 9.52
C LEU A 526 1.94 34.63 10.22
N VAL A 527 2.77 35.65 10.46
CA VAL A 527 3.99 35.51 11.29
C VAL A 527 3.64 35.08 12.70
N GLY A 528 2.56 35.63 13.29
CA GLY A 528 2.01 35.21 14.55
C GLY A 528 1.54 33.75 14.54
N GLN A 529 0.93 33.30 13.45
CA GLN A 529 0.53 31.89 13.27
C GLN A 529 1.75 30.95 13.19
N MET A 530 2.79 31.30 12.43
CA MET A 530 4.04 30.55 12.37
C MET A 530 4.57 30.27 13.78
N SER A 531 4.61 31.31 14.60
CA SER A 531 5.08 31.21 15.98
C SER A 531 4.23 30.27 16.85
N ARG A 532 2.89 30.37 16.73
CA ARG A 532 1.94 29.49 17.46
C ARG A 532 2.09 28.02 17.07
N TYR A 533 2.36 27.74 15.82
CA TYR A 533 2.51 26.37 15.31
C TYR A 533 3.95 25.84 15.39
N GLY A 534 4.89 26.61 15.92
CA GLY A 534 6.28 26.21 16.08
C GLY A 534 7.07 26.21 14.77
N VAL A 535 6.59 26.86 13.73
CA VAL A 535 7.30 27.06 12.46
C VAL A 535 8.26 28.23 12.61
N GLY A 536 9.55 28.00 12.31
CA GLY A 536 10.59 29.01 12.45
C GLY A 536 10.54 30.05 11.32
N VAL A 537 10.71 31.32 11.65
CA VAL A 537 10.95 32.37 10.65
C VAL A 537 12.36 32.23 10.10
N THR A 538 12.51 32.09 8.79
CA THR A 538 13.83 31.99 8.14
C THR A 538 14.59 33.32 8.21
N PRO A 539 15.93 33.32 8.18
CA PRO A 539 16.70 34.56 8.11
C PRO A 539 16.32 35.44 6.91
N ALA A 540 16.07 34.82 5.77
CA ALA A 540 15.67 35.53 4.55
C ALA A 540 14.28 36.17 4.66
N LEU A 541 13.31 35.50 5.32
CA LEU A 541 12.01 36.09 5.59
C LEU A 541 12.10 37.23 6.61
N ARG A 542 12.94 37.09 7.63
CA ARG A 542 13.18 38.14 8.63
C ARG A 542 13.74 39.44 7.98
N GLU A 543 14.73 39.29 7.11
CA GLU A 543 15.33 40.39 6.40
C GLU A 543 14.31 41.11 5.49
N PHE A 544 13.53 40.34 4.73
CA PHE A 544 12.47 40.85 3.90
C PHE A 544 11.39 41.60 4.70
N LEU A 545 10.94 41.06 5.83
CA LEU A 545 9.95 41.71 6.70
C LEU A 545 10.49 43.04 7.26
N ASN A 546 11.73 43.06 7.74
CA ASN A 546 12.35 44.30 8.23
C ASN A 546 12.42 45.36 7.14
N GLU A 547 12.75 45.01 5.91
CA GLU A 547 12.74 45.92 4.77
C GLU A 547 11.34 46.41 4.41
N ALA A 548 10.39 45.48 4.26
CA ALA A 548 9.02 45.82 3.86
C ALA A 548 8.31 46.72 4.89
N PHE A 549 8.43 46.40 6.19
CA PHE A 549 7.85 47.18 7.28
C PHE A 549 8.63 48.49 7.56
N GLY A 550 9.95 48.50 7.32
CA GLY A 550 10.78 49.69 7.43
C GLY A 550 10.38 50.79 6.42
N LYS A 551 10.03 50.42 5.20
CA LYS A 551 9.55 51.33 4.16
C LYS A 551 8.28 52.08 4.54
N VAL A 552 7.46 51.51 5.41
CA VAL A 552 6.15 52.05 5.85
C VAL A 552 6.24 52.66 7.27
N GLY A 553 7.46 52.66 7.89
CA GLY A 553 7.65 53.19 9.24
C GLY A 553 7.17 52.29 10.38
N ARG A 554 6.89 51.01 10.11
CA ARG A 554 6.39 50.03 11.08
C ARG A 554 7.47 49.01 11.53
N GLY A 555 8.75 49.35 11.39
CA GLY A 555 9.86 48.45 11.68
C GLY A 555 9.91 47.96 13.13
N GLU A 556 9.58 48.83 14.11
CA GLU A 556 9.55 48.44 15.51
C GLU A 556 8.49 47.35 15.85
N GLU A 557 7.36 47.36 15.12
CA GLU A 557 6.27 46.41 15.35
C GLU A 557 6.68 45.00 14.97
N ILE A 558 7.29 44.83 13.80
CA ILE A 558 7.75 43.51 13.34
C ILE A 558 8.94 43.01 14.17
N GLU A 559 9.83 43.92 14.60
CA GLU A 559 10.99 43.56 15.41
C GLU A 559 10.58 43.06 16.81
N ARG A 560 9.55 43.67 17.42
CA ARG A 560 8.93 43.16 18.68
C ARG A 560 8.36 41.77 18.48
N LEU A 561 7.61 41.54 17.42
CA LEU A 561 7.00 40.24 17.11
C LEU A 561 8.06 39.16 16.89
N LEU A 562 9.15 39.47 16.21
CA LEU A 562 10.27 38.58 15.93
C LEU A 562 11.18 38.35 17.15
N SER A 563 11.19 39.27 18.13
CA SER A 563 11.97 39.17 19.38
C SER A 563 11.23 38.49 20.53
N MET A 564 9.88 38.43 20.54
CA MET A 564 9.07 37.77 21.57
C MET A 564 9.31 36.26 21.72
N ARG A 565 10.27 35.67 21.01
CA ARG A 565 10.63 34.24 21.01
C ARG A 565 11.53 33.78 22.17
N GLY A 566 11.79 34.64 23.18
CA GLY A 566 12.72 34.33 24.27
C GLY A 566 12.10 33.64 25.49
N THR A 567 10.78 33.65 25.69
CA THR A 567 10.17 33.22 26.97
C THR A 567 8.90 32.39 26.79
N GLY A 568 9.04 31.14 26.42
CA GLY A 568 7.87 30.26 26.37
C GLY A 568 8.20 28.80 26.18
N TYR A 569 8.29 28.07 27.28
CA TYR A 569 8.20 26.62 27.48
C TYR A 569 8.97 25.65 26.58
N GLY A 570 9.88 24.93 27.21
CA GLY A 570 10.71 23.87 26.67
C GLY A 570 9.95 22.77 25.97
N GLY A 571 10.32 22.54 24.71
CA GLY A 571 9.98 21.40 23.89
C GLY A 571 11.12 21.14 22.93
N GLY A 572 11.87 20.11 23.21
CA GLY A 572 12.91 19.39 22.48
C GLY A 572 13.53 20.02 21.22
N TYR A 573 14.76 20.41 21.34
CA TYR A 573 15.66 20.79 20.25
C TYR A 573 15.73 19.74 19.15
N TRP A 574 15.33 20.12 17.94
CA TRP A 574 15.86 19.51 16.73
C TRP A 574 17.09 20.28 16.28
N ARG A 575 18.29 19.72 16.51
CA ARG A 575 19.48 20.05 15.76
C ARG A 575 19.55 19.14 14.54
N PRO A 576 19.80 19.64 13.33
CA PRO A 576 20.20 18.80 12.23
C PRO A 576 21.59 18.24 12.56
N SER A 577 21.70 16.91 12.66
CA SER A 577 22.96 16.21 12.79
C SER A 577 23.70 16.21 11.46
N GLY A 578 24.58 17.20 11.28
CA GLY A 578 25.65 17.18 10.29
C GLY A 578 26.97 17.01 11.01
N ALA A 579 27.77 16.05 10.56
CA ALA A 579 29.17 15.77 10.90
C ALA A 579 29.44 15.26 12.33
N SER A 580 29.46 13.94 12.46
CA SER A 580 30.11 13.23 13.56
C SER A 580 31.64 13.30 13.39
N VAL A 581 32.31 13.97 14.35
CA VAL A 581 33.74 13.78 14.59
C VAL A 581 33.89 12.47 15.39
N PRO A 582 34.74 11.51 14.97
CA PRO A 582 34.92 10.28 15.71
C PRO A 582 35.65 10.57 17.03
N PRO A 583 35.34 9.85 18.13
CA PRO A 583 36.06 10.02 19.41
C PRO A 583 37.49 9.51 19.27
N ARG A 584 38.42 10.32 19.77
CA ARG A 584 39.84 9.94 19.92
C ARG A 584 39.93 8.73 20.86
N MET A 585 40.61 7.70 20.41
CA MET A 585 41.06 6.59 21.25
C MET A 585 42.06 7.11 22.32
N PRO A 586 41.98 6.65 23.56
CA PRO A 586 43.07 6.89 24.53
C PRO A 586 44.29 6.05 24.14
N GLY A 587 45.44 6.69 24.12
CA GLY A 587 46.73 6.05 23.89
C GLY A 587 47.11 5.06 24.99
N PRO A 588 48.05 4.14 24.72
CA PRO A 588 48.44 3.12 25.69
C PRO A 588 49.16 3.73 26.88
N VAL A 589 48.73 3.32 28.08
CA VAL A 589 49.47 3.56 29.32
C VAL A 589 50.57 2.52 29.35
N SER A 590 51.80 3.00 29.38
CA SER A 590 52.97 2.22 29.73
C SER A 590 52.96 2.01 31.25
N ASP A 591 52.89 0.78 31.66
CA ASP A 591 53.77 0.00 32.55
C ASP A 591 53.19 -1.38 32.80
#